data_a526fbac0b8178ceb529628dd6f576f8
#
_entry.id   a526fbac0b8178ceb529628dd6f576f8
#
_cell.length_a   1.000
_cell.length_b   1.000
_cell.length_c   1.000
_cell.angle_alpha   90.00
_cell.angle_beta   90.00
_cell.angle_gamma   90.00
#
_symmetry.space_group_name_H-M   'P 1'
#
loop_
_entity.id
_entity.type
_entity.pdbx_description
1 polymer ?
#
loop_
_entity_poly.entity_id
_entity_poly.type
_entity_poly.pdbx_seq_one_letter_code
_entity_poly.pdbx_strand_id
1 'polypeptide(L)'
;MKWFKGNQKKITLGDRQMSSVQQKKKTQAGSKKGKQRAKIILIVVELIVLVVLAVALYGISKLEKIERPEFKPEEVEVNEDIQSETVEVMNQFRTIAVFGLDNRSNGNLTSGNSDVLIIVTINNETKEVKMCSVYRDTYLDIGGGKFKKSNAAFSAGGPQAAISMLNKNLDLNITDYVTVDFNAVVNCIDLIGGIEMTITDEEAHFMIGYMDEINKLTGHTSKVPECGGTYILDGVQATAYARIRYTAGDDYKRTERQRDVIMAAVKKAQQADLKTINKIIDTVFGDIATSFSNADLISLAAQIFDYQITGSAGFPFSKNTITLGSKGSVVAPCTLETNVIELHKFLYNNTEYVPSSTVKANSMKIETDTGFGPNDGY
;
A
#
# COMPACT_ATOMS: atom_id res chain seq x y z
N MET A 1 72.97 -15.70 -76.09
CA MET A 1 72.06 -16.19 -77.14
C MET A 1 70.62 -16.15 -76.62
N LYS A 2 69.66 -15.50 -77.34
CA LYS A 2 68.19 -15.47 -77.22
C LYS A 2 67.62 -14.74 -75.96
N TRP A 3 67.21 -13.49 -76.06
CA TRP A 3 65.94 -12.87 -76.41
C TRP A 3 64.82 -13.28 -75.47
N PHE A 4 64.38 -12.24 -74.65
CA PHE A 4 62.97 -12.14 -74.16
C PHE A 4 62.41 -10.80 -74.53
N LYS A 5 61.40 -10.80 -75.41
CA LYS A 5 60.58 -9.68 -75.75
C LYS A 5 59.51 -9.41 -74.65
N GLY A 6 59.54 -8.26 -73.99
CA GLY A 6 58.50 -7.81 -73.11
C GLY A 6 57.32 -7.23 -73.91
N ASN A 7 56.15 -7.72 -73.66
CA ASN A 7 54.86 -7.23 -74.19
C ASN A 7 54.35 -6.16 -73.28
N GLN A 8 54.55 -4.87 -73.60
CA GLN A 8 53.86 -3.76 -72.95
C GLN A 8 52.47 -3.57 -73.52
N LYS A 9 51.45 -3.92 -72.77
CA LYS A 9 50.08 -3.53 -73.05
C LYS A 9 49.95 -2.02 -72.85
N LYS A 10 49.69 -1.23 -73.91
CA LYS A 10 49.28 0.16 -73.85
C LYS A 10 47.90 0.23 -73.25
N ILE A 11 47.80 0.74 -72.03
CA ILE A 11 46.52 1.13 -71.42
C ILE A 11 46.14 2.47 -72.01
N THR A 12 45.04 2.56 -72.74
CA THR A 12 44.55 3.77 -73.36
C THR A 12 43.89 4.68 -72.34
N LEU A 13 43.97 6.01 -72.55
CA LEU A 13 43.38 7.03 -71.64
C LEU A 13 41.88 6.81 -71.34
N GLY A 14 41.14 6.13 -72.21
CA GLY A 14 39.74 5.77 -72.06
C GLY A 14 39.45 4.81 -70.89
N ASP A 15 40.31 3.80 -70.69
CA ASP A 15 40.08 2.82 -69.60
C ASP A 15 40.28 3.43 -68.21
N ARG A 16 41.16 4.43 -68.04
CA ARG A 16 41.31 5.15 -66.79
C ARG A 16 40.14 6.08 -66.45
N GLN A 17 39.50 6.69 -67.44
CA GLN A 17 38.31 7.51 -67.22
C GLN A 17 37.06 6.69 -66.86
N MET A 18 36.87 5.50 -67.51
CA MET A 18 35.75 4.63 -67.17
C MET A 18 35.85 4.02 -65.75
N SER A 19 37.04 3.66 -65.30
CA SER A 19 37.24 3.14 -63.93
C SER A 19 36.98 4.20 -62.84
N SER A 20 37.37 5.47 -63.06
CA SER A 20 37.16 6.59 -62.11
C SER A 20 35.68 6.99 -62.02
N VAL A 21 34.93 6.92 -63.14
CA VAL A 21 33.49 7.21 -63.18
C VAL A 21 32.67 6.11 -62.48
N GLN A 22 33.07 4.83 -62.65
CA GLN A 22 32.45 3.71 -61.91
C GLN A 22 32.72 3.71 -60.44
N GLN A 23 33.93 4.09 -60.02
CA GLN A 23 34.28 4.25 -58.58
C GLN A 23 33.52 5.42 -57.96
N LYS A 24 33.39 6.59 -58.64
CA LYS A 24 32.55 7.72 -58.13
C LYS A 24 31.09 7.37 -58.03
N LYS A 25 30.50 6.59 -58.98
CA LYS A 25 29.12 6.13 -58.88
C LYS A 25 28.89 5.12 -57.78
N LYS A 26 29.82 4.20 -57.45
CA LYS A 26 29.74 3.26 -56.34
C LYS A 26 29.84 3.99 -54.96
N THR A 27 30.71 4.98 -54.80
CA THR A 27 30.83 5.80 -53.58
C THR A 27 29.63 6.68 -53.35
N GLN A 28 29.04 7.28 -54.39
CA GLN A 28 27.79 8.05 -54.22
C GLN A 28 26.58 7.19 -53.91
N ALA A 29 26.47 5.97 -54.43
CA ALA A 29 25.37 5.03 -54.11
C ALA A 29 25.51 4.48 -52.69
N GLY A 30 26.72 4.21 -52.19
CA GLY A 30 26.98 3.83 -50.80
C GLY A 30 26.66 4.93 -49.79
N SER A 31 26.97 6.19 -50.11
CA SER A 31 26.64 7.35 -49.31
C SER A 31 25.13 7.61 -49.23
N LYS A 32 24.38 7.43 -50.33
CA LYS A 32 22.90 7.55 -50.35
C LYS A 32 22.21 6.45 -49.53
N LYS A 33 22.68 5.17 -49.62
CA LYS A 33 22.15 4.07 -48.79
C LYS A 33 22.49 4.25 -47.31
N GLY A 34 23.65 4.77 -46.94
CA GLY A 34 24.01 5.11 -45.58
C GLY A 34 23.10 6.20 -44.95
N LYS A 35 22.88 7.27 -45.72
CA LYS A 35 21.97 8.36 -45.30
C LYS A 35 20.49 7.91 -45.21
N GLN A 36 20.05 7.01 -46.05
CA GLN A 36 18.70 6.43 -45.95
C GLN A 36 18.55 5.51 -44.72
N ARG A 37 19.56 4.66 -44.41
CA ARG A 37 19.58 3.83 -43.20
C ARG A 37 19.60 4.69 -41.94
N ALA A 38 20.41 5.74 -41.90
CA ALA A 38 20.44 6.69 -40.78
C ALA A 38 19.09 7.37 -40.53
N LYS A 39 18.38 7.78 -41.61
CA LYS A 39 17.03 8.33 -41.51
C LYS A 39 16.01 7.33 -40.99
N ILE A 40 16.07 6.05 -41.44
CA ILE A 40 15.17 4.98 -40.93
C ILE A 40 15.45 4.72 -39.45
N ILE A 41 16.71 4.64 -39.04
CA ILE A 41 17.08 4.47 -37.63
C ILE A 41 16.56 5.64 -36.77
N LEU A 42 16.70 6.88 -37.26
CA LEU A 42 16.18 8.07 -36.56
C LEU A 42 14.67 8.00 -36.38
N ILE A 43 13.93 7.66 -37.43
CA ILE A 43 12.45 7.50 -37.39
C ILE A 43 12.05 6.40 -36.39
N VAL A 44 12.77 5.27 -36.37
CA VAL A 44 12.50 4.18 -35.43
C VAL A 44 12.78 4.62 -33.98
N VAL A 45 13.85 5.36 -33.75
CA VAL A 45 14.15 5.92 -32.41
C VAL A 45 13.08 6.93 -31.98
N GLU A 46 12.67 7.85 -32.88
CA GLU A 46 11.57 8.81 -32.61
C GLU A 46 10.27 8.08 -32.28
N LEU A 47 9.95 6.99 -32.99
CA LEU A 47 8.75 6.20 -32.77
C LEU A 47 8.79 5.46 -31.42
N ILE A 48 9.95 4.92 -31.04
CA ILE A 48 10.17 4.30 -29.72
C ILE A 48 9.99 5.37 -28.62
N VAL A 49 10.58 6.56 -28.78
CA VAL A 49 10.42 7.66 -27.81
C VAL A 49 8.97 8.08 -27.68
N LEU A 50 8.24 8.19 -28.79
CA LEU A 50 6.80 8.51 -28.76
C LEU A 50 5.98 7.44 -28.06
N VAL A 51 6.27 6.16 -28.27
CA VAL A 51 5.61 5.05 -27.56
C VAL A 51 5.91 5.11 -26.06
N VAL A 52 7.16 5.35 -25.67
CA VAL A 52 7.55 5.49 -24.27
C VAL A 52 6.82 6.68 -23.61
N LEU A 53 6.76 7.84 -24.31
CA LEU A 53 6.04 9.01 -23.84
C LEU A 53 4.53 8.75 -23.73
N ALA A 54 3.93 8.05 -24.69
CA ALA A 54 2.51 7.70 -24.65
C ALA A 54 2.18 6.76 -23.48
N VAL A 55 3.06 5.77 -23.23
CA VAL A 55 2.92 4.86 -22.07
C VAL A 55 3.08 5.62 -20.76
N ALA A 56 4.05 6.55 -20.67
CA ALA A 56 4.25 7.39 -19.49
C ALA A 56 3.05 8.30 -19.23
N LEU A 57 2.54 8.99 -20.26
CA LEU A 57 1.36 9.85 -20.16
C LEU A 57 0.10 9.06 -19.77
N TYR A 58 -0.06 7.86 -20.35
CA TYR A 58 -1.15 6.95 -19.98
C TYR A 58 -1.06 6.56 -18.49
N GLY A 59 0.14 6.18 -18.00
CA GLY A 59 0.37 5.88 -16.58
C GLY A 59 0.04 7.07 -15.68
N ILE A 60 0.49 8.28 -16.02
CA ILE A 60 0.21 9.50 -15.26
C ILE A 60 -1.29 9.77 -15.20
N SER A 61 -2.02 9.67 -16.32
CA SER A 61 -3.47 9.92 -16.34
C SER A 61 -4.28 8.94 -15.48
N LYS A 62 -3.75 7.74 -15.23
CA LYS A 62 -4.36 6.79 -14.29
C LYS A 62 -4.17 7.20 -12.84
N LEU A 63 -2.97 7.69 -12.51
CA LEU A 63 -2.60 8.12 -11.15
C LEU A 63 -3.26 9.44 -10.75
N GLU A 64 -3.74 10.25 -11.70
CA GLU A 64 -4.52 11.48 -11.44
C GLU A 64 -5.90 11.22 -10.84
N LYS A 65 -6.40 9.97 -10.90
CA LYS A 65 -7.69 9.59 -10.30
C LYS A 65 -7.64 9.50 -8.77
N ILE A 66 -6.46 9.33 -8.21
CA ILE A 66 -6.27 9.18 -6.75
C ILE A 66 -6.46 10.52 -6.07
N GLU A 67 -7.30 10.58 -5.05
CA GLU A 67 -7.44 11.76 -4.24
C GLU A 67 -6.15 12.01 -3.43
N ARG A 68 -5.63 13.25 -3.53
CA ARG A 68 -4.50 13.73 -2.71
C ARG A 68 -4.96 14.96 -1.93
N PRO A 69 -5.61 14.73 -0.77
CA PRO A 69 -5.93 15.82 0.14
C PRO A 69 -4.66 16.58 0.54
N GLU A 70 -4.82 17.84 0.93
CA GLU A 70 -3.69 18.58 1.48
C GLU A 70 -3.16 17.84 2.71
N PHE A 71 -1.95 17.35 2.60
CA PHE A 71 -1.23 16.62 3.64
C PHE A 71 0.19 17.16 3.71
N LYS A 72 0.63 17.51 4.90
CA LYS A 72 1.92 18.11 5.16
C LYS A 72 2.74 17.19 6.06
N PRO A 73 3.60 16.35 5.48
CA PRO A 73 4.42 15.43 6.27
C PRO A 73 5.26 16.13 7.35
N GLU A 74 5.68 17.36 7.09
CA GLU A 74 6.45 18.19 8.02
C GLU A 74 5.65 18.68 9.24
N GLU A 75 4.32 18.67 9.18
CA GLU A 75 3.44 19.01 10.31
C GLU A 75 2.99 17.76 11.10
N VAL A 76 3.38 16.54 10.67
CA VAL A 76 3.11 15.31 11.41
C VAL A 76 3.99 15.27 12.65
N GLU A 77 3.37 15.12 13.80
CA GLU A 77 4.12 15.05 15.06
C GLU A 77 4.83 13.71 15.24
N VAL A 78 6.09 13.76 15.65
CA VAL A 78 6.92 12.61 16.03
C VAL A 78 7.56 12.94 17.38
N ASN A 79 7.88 11.94 18.21
CA ASN A 79 8.58 12.15 19.46
C ASN A 79 10.06 12.46 19.17
N GLU A 80 10.57 13.56 19.75
CA GLU A 80 11.93 14.05 19.48
C GLU A 80 13.00 13.25 20.25
N ASP A 81 12.60 12.57 21.34
CA ASP A 81 13.50 11.84 22.24
C ASP A 81 13.55 10.33 21.96
N ILE A 82 13.13 9.89 20.78
CA ILE A 82 13.39 8.54 20.30
C ILE A 82 14.89 8.36 20.10
N GLN A 83 15.47 7.28 20.66
CA GLN A 83 16.89 7.00 20.54
C GLN A 83 17.34 6.90 19.09
N SER A 84 18.53 7.44 18.76
CA SER A 84 19.08 7.45 17.38
C SER A 84 19.17 6.06 16.78
N GLU A 85 19.55 5.06 17.56
CA GLU A 85 19.65 3.66 17.17
C GLU A 85 18.28 3.08 16.75
N THR A 86 17.22 3.47 17.46
CA THR A 86 15.84 3.09 17.10
C THR A 86 15.42 3.75 15.78
N VAL A 87 15.75 5.03 15.59
CA VAL A 87 15.47 5.75 14.34
C VAL A 87 16.22 5.11 13.16
N GLU A 88 17.49 4.73 13.34
CA GLU A 88 18.27 4.02 12.32
C GLU A 88 17.64 2.67 11.93
N VAL A 89 17.13 1.92 12.90
CA VAL A 89 16.40 0.67 12.65
C VAL A 89 15.10 0.95 11.88
N MET A 90 14.28 1.92 12.31
CA MET A 90 13.03 2.27 11.62
C MET A 90 13.26 2.73 10.17
N ASN A 91 14.35 3.44 9.89
CA ASN A 91 14.70 3.91 8.55
C ASN A 91 15.05 2.78 7.56
N GLN A 92 15.29 1.55 8.04
CA GLN A 92 15.43 0.37 7.18
C GLN A 92 14.08 -0.12 6.63
N PHE A 93 12.99 0.44 7.12
CA PHE A 93 11.63 0.08 6.74
C PHE A 93 10.89 1.30 6.18
N ARG A 94 9.96 1.06 5.27
CA ARG A 94 8.90 2.02 4.94
C ARG A 94 7.70 1.69 5.82
N THR A 95 7.29 2.63 6.66
CA THR A 95 6.14 2.48 7.55
C THR A 95 4.97 3.31 7.04
N ILE A 96 3.80 2.68 6.86
CA ILE A 96 2.62 3.25 6.22
C ILE A 96 1.42 3.08 7.15
N ALA A 97 0.60 4.12 7.30
CA ALA A 97 -0.70 4.00 7.94
C ALA A 97 -1.80 3.71 6.91
N VAL A 98 -2.60 2.68 7.14
CA VAL A 98 -3.76 2.35 6.32
C VAL A 98 -5.02 2.59 7.14
N PHE A 99 -5.91 3.43 6.59
CA PHE A 99 -7.19 3.78 7.20
C PHE A 99 -8.35 3.27 6.37
N GLY A 100 -9.28 2.54 7.00
CA GLY A 100 -10.54 2.15 6.39
C GLY A 100 -11.69 2.98 6.97
N LEU A 101 -12.39 3.70 6.11
CA LEU A 101 -13.51 4.54 6.52
C LEU A 101 -14.85 3.82 6.30
N ASP A 102 -15.70 3.84 7.33
CA ASP A 102 -17.12 3.51 7.17
C ASP A 102 -17.84 4.75 6.59
N ASN A 103 -17.62 4.99 5.30
CA ASN A 103 -18.11 6.17 4.63
C ASN A 103 -19.47 5.90 3.97
N ARG A 104 -20.55 6.13 4.70
CA ARG A 104 -21.94 6.05 4.20
C ARG A 104 -22.36 7.26 3.37
N SER A 105 -21.52 8.28 3.29
CA SER A 105 -21.79 9.55 2.60
C SER A 105 -21.06 9.72 1.27
N ASN A 106 -20.81 8.64 0.55
CA ASN A 106 -20.22 8.61 -0.79
C ASN A 106 -19.01 9.53 -1.02
N GLY A 107 -17.81 8.96 -0.97
CA GLY A 107 -16.62 9.54 -1.56
C GLY A 107 -15.84 10.54 -0.70
N ASN A 108 -16.19 10.80 0.57
CA ASN A 108 -15.35 11.63 1.44
C ASN A 108 -14.30 10.75 2.15
N LEU A 109 -13.07 10.74 1.62
CA LEU A 109 -11.95 9.97 2.17
C LEU A 109 -11.08 10.78 3.16
N THR A 110 -11.52 11.97 3.57
CA THR A 110 -10.75 12.88 4.42
C THR A 110 -11.34 13.10 5.80
N SER A 111 -12.57 12.66 6.05
CA SER A 111 -13.26 12.85 7.33
C SER A 111 -14.13 11.65 7.70
N GLY A 112 -14.45 11.53 8.98
CA GLY A 112 -15.21 10.42 9.55
C GLY A 112 -14.36 9.59 10.52
N ASN A 113 -14.98 8.60 11.15
CA ASN A 113 -14.23 7.68 12.00
C ASN A 113 -13.56 6.59 11.15
N SER A 114 -12.28 6.34 11.41
CA SER A 114 -11.62 5.19 10.81
C SER A 114 -11.91 3.93 11.62
N ASP A 115 -12.71 3.04 11.06
CA ASP A 115 -13.01 1.75 11.70
C ASP A 115 -11.89 0.72 11.53
N VAL A 116 -10.95 1.00 10.63
CA VAL A 116 -9.74 0.22 10.38
C VAL A 116 -8.52 1.15 10.51
N LEU A 117 -7.59 0.80 11.40
CA LEU A 117 -6.29 1.43 11.55
C LEU A 117 -5.24 0.33 11.47
N ILE A 118 -4.44 0.30 10.43
CA ILE A 118 -3.38 -0.70 10.26
C ILE A 118 -2.06 0.01 10.03
N ILE A 119 -1.04 -0.38 10.78
CA ILE A 119 0.35 -0.02 10.55
C ILE A 119 0.95 -1.11 9.69
N VAL A 120 1.51 -0.74 8.54
CA VAL A 120 2.19 -1.65 7.63
C VAL A 120 3.65 -1.26 7.56
N THR A 121 4.54 -2.19 7.81
CA THR A 121 5.99 -2.01 7.62
C THR A 121 6.46 -2.87 6.47
N ILE A 122 7.29 -2.29 5.60
CA ILE A 122 7.94 -2.95 4.48
C ILE A 122 9.44 -2.82 4.68
N ASN A 123 10.14 -3.92 4.84
CA ASN A 123 11.61 -3.89 4.88
C ASN A 123 12.13 -3.49 3.49
N ASN A 124 12.95 -2.45 3.43
CA ASN A 124 13.45 -1.87 2.17
C ASN A 124 14.35 -2.84 1.38
N GLU A 125 15.04 -3.76 2.07
CA GLU A 125 15.95 -4.72 1.48
C GLU A 125 15.27 -6.06 1.20
N THR A 126 14.70 -6.70 2.24
CA THR A 126 14.14 -8.07 2.13
C THR A 126 12.75 -8.12 1.52
N LYS A 127 12.03 -6.99 1.45
CA LYS A 127 10.62 -6.87 1.02
C LYS A 127 9.62 -7.61 1.92
N GLU A 128 10.05 -8.00 3.11
CA GLU A 128 9.15 -8.53 4.13
C GLU A 128 8.15 -7.46 4.57
N VAL A 129 6.89 -7.86 4.66
CA VAL A 129 5.79 -7.00 5.07
C VAL A 129 5.19 -7.52 6.36
N LYS A 130 5.04 -6.64 7.34
CA LYS A 130 4.30 -6.93 8.57
C LYS A 130 3.15 -5.95 8.75
N MET A 131 2.03 -6.43 9.29
CA MET A 131 0.83 -5.64 9.52
C MET A 131 0.43 -5.69 10.99
N CYS A 132 0.19 -4.54 11.60
CA CYS A 132 -0.34 -4.45 12.95
C CYS A 132 -1.60 -3.57 12.97
N SER A 133 -2.76 -4.17 13.29
CA SER A 133 -4.00 -3.41 13.44
C SER A 133 -4.09 -2.79 14.83
N VAL A 134 -4.25 -1.48 14.91
CA VAL A 134 -4.61 -0.79 16.15
C VAL A 134 -6.12 -0.90 16.34
N TYR A 135 -6.56 -1.54 17.42
CA TYR A 135 -8.01 -1.65 17.68
C TYR A 135 -8.62 -0.26 17.80
N ARG A 136 -9.70 0.01 17.07
CA ARG A 136 -10.31 1.33 16.95
C ARG A 136 -10.70 1.96 18.28
N ASP A 137 -11.02 1.14 19.29
CA ASP A 137 -11.40 1.56 20.63
C ASP A 137 -10.23 1.65 21.61
N THR A 138 -8.97 1.50 21.13
CA THR A 138 -7.77 1.65 21.95
C THR A 138 -7.70 3.05 22.55
N TYR A 139 -7.50 3.12 23.87
CA TYR A 139 -7.45 4.35 24.63
C TYR A 139 -6.08 5.01 24.53
N LEU A 140 -5.99 6.08 23.74
CA LEU A 140 -4.73 6.79 23.43
C LEU A 140 -4.93 8.31 23.51
N ASP A 141 -3.85 9.06 23.62
CA ASP A 141 -3.86 10.51 23.40
C ASP A 141 -4.07 10.79 21.91
N ILE A 142 -5.21 11.38 21.57
CA ILE A 142 -5.53 11.78 20.19
C ILE A 142 -5.02 13.17 19.81
N GLY A 143 -4.17 13.74 20.65
CA GLY A 143 -3.55 15.05 20.48
C GLY A 143 -3.89 16.01 21.63
N GLY A 144 -2.84 16.71 22.10
CA GLY A 144 -2.96 17.74 23.14
C GLY A 144 -3.42 17.23 24.50
N GLY A 145 -3.06 16.00 24.89
CA GLY A 145 -3.43 15.37 26.15
C GLY A 145 -4.89 14.92 26.23
N LYS A 146 -5.55 14.78 25.09
CA LYS A 146 -6.96 14.36 24.98
C LYS A 146 -7.06 12.85 24.78
N PHE A 147 -7.15 12.09 25.84
CA PHE A 147 -7.30 10.64 25.77
C PHE A 147 -8.71 10.22 25.38
N LYS A 148 -8.83 9.52 24.24
CA LYS A 148 -10.07 8.97 23.67
C LYS A 148 -9.78 7.65 22.95
N LYS A 149 -10.82 7.08 22.32
CA LYS A 149 -10.68 5.99 21.36
C LYS A 149 -9.82 6.42 20.18
N SER A 150 -8.89 5.60 19.73
CA SER A 150 -7.94 5.92 18.66
C SER A 150 -8.62 6.32 17.34
N ASN A 151 -9.77 5.74 17.01
CA ASN A 151 -10.53 6.08 15.80
C ASN A 151 -11.02 7.54 15.76
N ALA A 152 -11.13 8.20 16.91
CA ALA A 152 -11.53 9.61 16.98
C ALA A 152 -10.45 10.58 16.45
N ALA A 153 -9.20 10.15 16.34
CA ALA A 153 -8.13 10.99 15.80
C ALA A 153 -8.38 11.36 14.34
N PHE A 154 -8.81 10.40 13.51
CA PHE A 154 -9.11 10.65 12.10
C PHE A 154 -10.26 11.64 11.92
N SER A 155 -11.33 11.53 12.72
CA SER A 155 -12.45 12.50 12.67
C SER A 155 -12.09 13.87 13.21
N ALA A 156 -11.03 13.99 14.03
CA ALA A 156 -10.57 15.26 14.60
C ALA A 156 -9.74 16.10 13.63
N GLY A 157 -8.98 15.46 12.70
CA GLY A 157 -8.08 16.18 11.79
C GLY A 157 -7.57 15.32 10.63
N GLY A 158 -8.37 14.34 10.19
CA GLY A 158 -8.06 13.50 9.05
C GLY A 158 -6.84 12.61 9.26
N PRO A 159 -6.19 12.21 8.15
CA PRO A 159 -5.03 11.33 8.21
C PRO A 159 -3.85 11.94 8.97
N GLN A 160 -3.65 13.26 8.91
CA GLN A 160 -2.55 13.93 9.59
C GLN A 160 -2.65 13.80 11.12
N ALA A 161 -3.84 14.04 11.69
CA ALA A 161 -4.05 13.88 13.13
C ALA A 161 -3.97 12.40 13.56
N ALA A 162 -4.48 11.49 12.73
CA ALA A 162 -4.42 10.05 13.01
C ALA A 162 -2.97 9.52 12.98
N ILE A 163 -2.13 9.97 12.05
CA ILE A 163 -0.72 9.62 11.98
C ILE A 163 0.03 10.21 13.17
N SER A 164 -0.17 11.50 13.48
CA SER A 164 0.44 12.14 14.66
C SER A 164 0.08 11.39 15.95
N MET A 165 -1.18 10.96 16.09
CA MET A 165 -1.62 10.12 17.21
C MET A 165 -0.85 8.79 17.26
N LEU A 166 -0.69 8.09 16.14
CA LEU A 166 0.07 6.84 16.09
C LEU A 166 1.55 7.07 16.44
N ASN A 167 2.19 8.07 15.83
CA ASN A 167 3.59 8.38 16.07
C ASN A 167 3.87 8.74 17.54
N LYS A 168 3.04 9.60 18.12
CA LYS A 168 3.23 10.08 19.51
C LYS A 168 3.00 9.00 20.57
N ASN A 169 2.01 8.10 20.38
CA ASN A 169 1.73 7.06 21.34
C ASN A 169 2.59 5.81 21.17
N LEU A 170 3.13 5.59 19.96
CA LEU A 170 3.78 4.31 19.60
C LEU A 170 5.25 4.47 19.20
N ASP A 171 5.83 5.66 19.35
CA ASP A 171 7.21 6.00 18.94
C ASP A 171 7.50 5.61 17.46
N LEU A 172 6.58 5.95 16.57
CA LEU A 172 6.72 5.70 15.14
C LEU A 172 7.15 6.97 14.39
N ASN A 173 7.58 6.79 13.14
CA ASN A 173 7.96 7.86 12.21
C ASN A 173 7.16 7.81 10.91
N ILE A 174 5.88 7.47 10.98
CA ILE A 174 4.99 7.37 9.82
C ILE A 174 4.82 8.74 9.18
N THR A 175 5.02 8.81 7.87
CA THR A 175 4.77 10.00 7.04
C THR A 175 3.89 9.70 5.83
N ASP A 176 3.59 8.43 5.59
CA ASP A 176 2.79 7.99 4.45
C ASP A 176 1.49 7.32 4.89
N TYR A 177 0.42 7.54 4.12
CA TYR A 177 -0.84 6.87 4.38
C TYR A 177 -1.60 6.46 3.11
N VAL A 178 -2.53 5.55 3.31
CA VAL A 178 -3.58 5.19 2.35
C VAL A 178 -4.91 5.15 3.10
N THR A 179 -5.92 5.82 2.55
CA THR A 179 -7.31 5.73 3.02
C THR A 179 -8.15 5.05 1.96
N VAL A 180 -8.95 4.08 2.37
CA VAL A 180 -9.87 3.33 1.50
C VAL A 180 -11.27 3.30 2.08
N ASP A 181 -12.27 3.18 1.21
CA ASP A 181 -13.66 2.94 1.60
C ASP A 181 -14.13 1.52 1.20
N PHE A 182 -15.42 1.22 1.42
CA PHE A 182 -16.00 -0.07 1.06
C PHE A 182 -16.02 -0.32 -0.45
N ASN A 183 -16.21 0.72 -1.28
CA ASN A 183 -16.23 0.57 -2.74
C ASN A 183 -14.86 0.12 -3.24
N ALA A 184 -13.77 0.72 -2.74
CA ALA A 184 -12.41 0.32 -3.07
C ALA A 184 -12.18 -1.17 -2.79
N VAL A 185 -12.59 -1.65 -1.62
CA VAL A 185 -12.41 -3.06 -1.21
C VAL A 185 -13.24 -4.00 -2.07
N VAL A 186 -14.54 -3.70 -2.24
CA VAL A 186 -15.46 -4.53 -3.05
C VAL A 186 -14.98 -4.61 -4.49
N ASN A 187 -14.71 -3.48 -5.12
CA ASN A 187 -14.26 -3.41 -6.51
C ASN A 187 -12.92 -4.14 -6.72
N CYS A 188 -11.98 -3.98 -5.79
CA CYS A 188 -10.68 -4.64 -5.86
C CYS A 188 -10.82 -6.17 -5.83
N ILE A 189 -11.59 -6.69 -4.87
CA ILE A 189 -11.79 -8.14 -4.71
C ILE A 189 -12.54 -8.74 -5.91
N ASP A 190 -13.56 -8.06 -6.43
CA ASP A 190 -14.30 -8.53 -7.60
C ASP A 190 -13.42 -8.57 -8.85
N LEU A 191 -12.56 -7.57 -9.04
CA LEU A 191 -11.65 -7.49 -10.19
C LEU A 191 -10.57 -8.57 -10.20
N ILE A 192 -10.10 -9.01 -9.02
CA ILE A 192 -9.16 -10.14 -8.91
C ILE A 192 -9.87 -11.51 -9.00
N GLY A 193 -11.20 -11.53 -9.16
CA GLY A 193 -12.01 -12.75 -9.29
C GLY A 193 -12.35 -13.40 -7.96
N GLY A 194 -12.45 -12.62 -6.89
CA GLY A 194 -12.76 -13.09 -5.54
C GLY A 194 -11.55 -13.66 -4.79
N ILE A 195 -11.74 -13.93 -3.51
CA ILE A 195 -10.72 -14.48 -2.60
C ILE A 195 -11.20 -15.77 -1.95
N GLU A 196 -10.31 -16.75 -1.83
CA GLU A 196 -10.62 -18.02 -1.15
C GLU A 196 -10.59 -17.81 0.36
N MET A 197 -11.71 -18.08 1.02
CA MET A 197 -11.87 -17.97 2.46
C MET A 197 -12.67 -19.17 3.00
N THR A 198 -12.30 -19.61 4.21
CA THR A 198 -13.08 -20.61 4.95
C THR A 198 -13.86 -19.89 6.04
N ILE A 199 -15.18 -20.02 6.02
CA ILE A 199 -16.10 -19.41 7.00
C ILE A 199 -16.84 -20.49 7.80
N THR A 200 -17.22 -20.16 9.02
CA THR A 200 -18.06 -21.02 9.87
C THR A 200 -19.55 -20.80 9.59
N ASP A 201 -20.41 -21.69 10.07
CA ASP A 201 -21.88 -21.52 10.00
C ASP A 201 -22.32 -20.24 10.72
N GLU A 202 -21.72 -19.93 11.87
CA GLU A 202 -21.99 -18.71 12.63
C GLU A 202 -21.61 -17.46 11.82
N GLU A 203 -20.46 -17.46 11.16
CA GLU A 203 -20.03 -16.35 10.30
C GLU A 203 -20.94 -16.16 9.09
N ALA A 204 -21.32 -17.25 8.41
CA ALA A 204 -22.28 -17.21 7.31
C ALA A 204 -23.62 -16.56 7.75
N HIS A 205 -24.11 -16.93 8.93
CA HIS A 205 -25.32 -16.34 9.50
C HIS A 205 -25.18 -14.82 9.75
N PHE A 206 -24.08 -14.37 10.35
CA PHE A 206 -23.86 -12.95 10.62
C PHE A 206 -23.59 -12.11 9.37
N MET A 207 -23.06 -12.69 8.30
CA MET A 207 -22.83 -11.99 7.02
C MET A 207 -24.13 -11.43 6.44
N ILE A 208 -25.30 -12.04 6.67
CA ILE A 208 -26.59 -11.69 6.06
C ILE A 208 -26.88 -10.17 6.20
N GLY A 209 -26.87 -9.67 7.44
CA GLY A 209 -27.18 -8.26 7.71
C GLY A 209 -26.16 -7.27 7.12
N TYR A 210 -24.88 -7.64 7.15
CA TYR A 210 -23.82 -6.78 6.58
C TYR A 210 -23.85 -6.77 5.05
N MET A 211 -24.16 -7.89 4.40
CA MET A 211 -24.28 -7.97 2.95
C MET A 211 -25.42 -7.12 2.42
N ASP A 212 -26.58 -7.11 3.08
CA ASP A 212 -27.71 -6.23 2.71
C ASP A 212 -27.33 -4.75 2.73
N GLU A 213 -26.55 -4.34 3.73
CA GLU A 213 -26.05 -2.97 3.83
C GLU A 213 -25.05 -2.66 2.71
N ILE A 214 -24.05 -3.53 2.49
CA ILE A 214 -23.00 -3.32 1.49
C ILE A 214 -23.59 -3.33 0.08
N ASN A 215 -24.50 -4.25 -0.24
CA ASN A 215 -25.22 -4.27 -1.51
C ASN A 215 -25.92 -2.93 -1.80
N LYS A 216 -26.56 -2.33 -0.78
CA LYS A 216 -27.23 -1.03 -0.92
C LYS A 216 -26.24 0.12 -1.10
N LEU A 217 -25.11 0.10 -0.38
CA LEU A 217 -24.11 1.16 -0.43
C LEU A 217 -23.33 1.16 -1.74
N THR A 218 -22.97 -0.02 -2.24
CA THR A 218 -22.10 -0.18 -3.41
C THR A 218 -22.86 -0.39 -4.73
N GLY A 219 -24.18 -0.64 -4.64
CA GLY A 219 -25.01 -0.96 -5.81
C GLY A 219 -24.78 -2.36 -6.38
N HIS A 220 -24.02 -3.20 -5.70
CA HIS A 220 -23.79 -4.60 -6.06
C HIS A 220 -24.94 -5.48 -5.63
N THR A 221 -24.98 -6.69 -6.17
CA THR A 221 -25.93 -7.73 -5.75
C THR A 221 -25.16 -9.03 -5.57
N SER A 222 -25.01 -9.46 -4.32
CA SER A 222 -24.35 -10.70 -3.97
C SER A 222 -25.24 -11.56 -3.08
N LYS A 223 -25.09 -12.88 -3.18
CA LYS A 223 -25.86 -13.86 -2.37
C LYS A 223 -25.05 -14.30 -1.17
N VAL A 224 -25.71 -14.43 -0.04
CA VAL A 224 -25.11 -14.97 1.19
C VAL A 224 -24.76 -16.44 1.01
N PRO A 225 -23.58 -16.91 1.48
CA PRO A 225 -23.30 -18.33 1.63
C PRO A 225 -24.34 -19.01 2.54
N GLU A 226 -24.85 -20.18 2.14
CA GLU A 226 -25.94 -20.85 2.87
C GLU A 226 -25.47 -21.44 4.21
N CYS A 227 -24.22 -21.84 4.32
CA CYS A 227 -23.60 -22.42 5.52
C CYS A 227 -22.10 -22.15 5.54
N GLY A 228 -21.43 -22.63 6.58
CA GLY A 228 -19.97 -22.64 6.66
C GLY A 228 -19.35 -23.51 5.57
N GLY A 229 -18.12 -23.19 5.20
CA GLY A 229 -17.38 -23.89 4.15
C GLY A 229 -16.26 -23.04 3.56
N THR A 230 -15.58 -23.59 2.57
CA THR A 230 -14.56 -22.85 1.80
C THR A 230 -15.17 -22.34 0.50
N TYR A 231 -15.11 -21.03 0.30
CA TYR A 231 -15.73 -20.33 -0.82
C TYR A 231 -14.73 -19.41 -1.50
N ILE A 232 -14.98 -19.07 -2.75
CA ILE A 232 -14.41 -17.88 -3.39
C ILE A 232 -15.40 -16.76 -3.10
N LEU A 233 -15.09 -15.95 -2.10
CA LEU A 233 -15.92 -14.81 -1.70
C LEU A 233 -15.74 -13.68 -2.70
N ASP A 234 -16.84 -13.10 -3.19
CA ASP A 234 -16.83 -11.86 -3.93
C ASP A 234 -16.56 -10.64 -3.02
N GLY A 235 -16.47 -9.44 -3.60
CA GLY A 235 -16.13 -8.23 -2.84
C GLY A 235 -17.14 -7.90 -1.74
N VAL A 236 -18.45 -8.08 -1.99
CA VAL A 236 -19.51 -7.86 -1.00
C VAL A 236 -19.41 -8.88 0.13
N GLN A 237 -19.24 -10.15 -0.20
CA GLN A 237 -19.12 -11.24 0.77
C GLN A 237 -17.90 -11.07 1.67
N ALA A 238 -16.73 -10.79 1.06
CA ALA A 238 -15.48 -10.58 1.78
C ALA A 238 -15.54 -9.34 2.70
N THR A 239 -16.15 -8.26 2.22
CA THR A 239 -16.34 -7.04 3.01
C THR A 239 -17.33 -7.28 4.16
N ALA A 240 -18.41 -8.04 3.93
CA ALA A 240 -19.34 -8.43 4.99
C ALA A 240 -18.67 -9.31 6.05
N TYR A 241 -17.87 -10.29 5.64
CA TYR A 241 -17.06 -11.13 6.53
C TYR A 241 -16.14 -10.29 7.42
N ALA A 242 -15.42 -9.34 6.83
CA ALA A 242 -14.51 -8.42 7.55
C ALA A 242 -15.22 -7.49 8.56
N ARG A 243 -16.55 -7.38 8.51
CA ARG A 243 -17.35 -6.53 9.41
C ARG A 243 -18.02 -7.28 10.56
N ILE A 244 -17.99 -8.61 10.58
CA ILE A 244 -18.63 -9.43 11.63
C ILE A 244 -18.08 -9.06 13.00
N ARG A 245 -18.96 -8.76 13.97
CA ARG A 245 -18.63 -8.43 15.36
C ARG A 245 -19.24 -9.38 16.39
N TYR A 246 -20.36 -10.02 16.09
CA TYR A 246 -21.18 -10.76 17.06
C TYR A 246 -20.78 -12.23 17.23
N THR A 247 -19.50 -12.56 17.06
CA THR A 247 -18.92 -13.87 17.34
C THR A 247 -18.02 -13.80 18.59
N ALA A 248 -17.65 -14.94 19.13
CA ALA A 248 -16.69 -14.99 20.25
C ALA A 248 -15.40 -14.22 19.88
N GLY A 249 -14.97 -13.28 20.74
CA GLY A 249 -13.81 -12.41 20.49
C GLY A 249 -14.14 -11.03 19.94
N ASP A 250 -15.41 -10.72 19.63
CA ASP A 250 -15.98 -9.40 19.34
C ASP A 250 -15.15 -8.54 18.37
N ASP A 251 -14.74 -7.35 18.75
CA ASP A 251 -13.99 -6.39 17.92
C ASP A 251 -12.58 -6.87 17.56
N TYR A 252 -11.96 -7.69 18.41
CA TYR A 252 -10.65 -8.29 18.14
C TYR A 252 -10.70 -9.28 16.98
N LYS A 253 -11.74 -10.12 16.98
CA LYS A 253 -11.96 -11.10 15.90
C LYS A 253 -12.34 -10.42 14.58
N ARG A 254 -13.09 -9.32 14.64
CA ARG A 254 -13.34 -8.49 13.46
C ARG A 254 -12.04 -7.98 12.85
N THR A 255 -11.14 -7.45 13.68
CA THR A 255 -9.87 -6.90 13.22
C THR A 255 -8.96 -7.99 12.63
N GLU A 256 -9.01 -9.20 13.17
CA GLU A 256 -8.34 -10.37 12.59
C GLU A 256 -8.91 -10.70 11.20
N ARG A 257 -10.24 -10.80 11.05
CA ARG A 257 -10.91 -11.02 9.76
C ARG A 257 -10.55 -9.98 8.71
N GLN A 258 -10.40 -8.72 9.11
CA GLN A 258 -9.95 -7.65 8.21
C GLN A 258 -8.55 -7.94 7.65
N ARG A 259 -7.61 -8.37 8.52
CA ARG A 259 -6.27 -8.75 8.07
C ARG A 259 -6.28 -9.99 7.18
N ASP A 260 -7.11 -11.00 7.50
CA ASP A 260 -7.25 -12.21 6.69
C ASP A 260 -7.75 -11.91 5.27
N VAL A 261 -8.74 -11.02 5.14
CA VAL A 261 -9.23 -10.54 3.85
C VAL A 261 -8.12 -9.81 3.08
N ILE A 262 -7.37 -8.91 3.74
CA ILE A 262 -6.24 -8.20 3.11
C ILE A 262 -5.17 -9.20 2.63
N MET A 263 -4.77 -10.15 3.47
CA MET A 263 -3.77 -11.17 3.11
C MET A 263 -4.21 -12.02 1.93
N ALA A 264 -5.47 -12.47 1.93
CA ALA A 264 -6.04 -13.25 0.83
C ALA A 264 -6.11 -12.43 -0.47
N ALA A 265 -6.51 -11.15 -0.38
CA ALA A 265 -6.57 -10.24 -1.53
C ALA A 265 -5.18 -9.96 -2.11
N VAL A 266 -4.18 -9.67 -1.28
CA VAL A 266 -2.78 -9.48 -1.74
C VAL A 266 -2.25 -10.73 -2.43
N LYS A 267 -2.41 -11.90 -1.80
CA LYS A 267 -1.98 -13.19 -2.40
C LYS A 267 -2.64 -13.45 -3.75
N LYS A 268 -3.92 -13.09 -3.90
CA LYS A 268 -4.65 -13.24 -5.16
C LYS A 268 -4.21 -12.21 -6.19
N ALA A 269 -4.02 -10.95 -5.79
CA ALA A 269 -3.56 -9.87 -6.67
C ALA A 269 -2.17 -10.14 -7.23
N GLN A 270 -1.27 -10.75 -6.47
CA GLN A 270 0.06 -11.18 -6.94
C GLN A 270 0.01 -12.24 -8.05
N GLN A 271 -1.13 -12.90 -8.26
CA GLN A 271 -1.34 -13.88 -9.34
C GLN A 271 -2.07 -13.27 -10.55
N ALA A 272 -2.49 -12.00 -10.44
CA ALA A 272 -3.26 -11.34 -11.48
C ALA A 272 -2.38 -10.98 -12.70
N ASP A 273 -2.99 -11.00 -13.88
CA ASP A 273 -2.34 -10.52 -15.10
C ASP A 273 -2.32 -8.98 -15.18
N LEU A 274 -1.48 -8.44 -16.05
CA LEU A 274 -1.35 -6.99 -16.26
C LEU A 274 -2.67 -6.31 -16.67
N LYS A 275 -3.55 -7.03 -17.35
CA LYS A 275 -4.86 -6.50 -17.74
C LYS A 275 -5.76 -6.31 -16.53
N THR A 276 -5.75 -7.27 -15.61
CA THR A 276 -6.47 -7.20 -14.33
C THR A 276 -5.92 -6.06 -13.46
N ILE A 277 -4.59 -5.98 -13.33
CA ILE A 277 -3.94 -4.87 -12.59
C ILE A 277 -4.35 -3.51 -13.17
N ASN A 278 -4.34 -3.36 -14.51
CA ASN A 278 -4.78 -2.11 -15.14
C ASN A 278 -6.26 -1.79 -14.86
N LYS A 279 -7.15 -2.80 -14.82
CA LYS A 279 -8.55 -2.59 -14.44
C LYS A 279 -8.70 -2.15 -12.99
N ILE A 280 -7.92 -2.72 -12.06
CA ILE A 280 -7.91 -2.31 -10.65
C ILE A 280 -7.53 -0.83 -10.56
N ILE A 281 -6.45 -0.42 -11.23
CA ILE A 281 -6.03 0.99 -11.29
C ILE A 281 -7.16 1.89 -11.79
N ASP A 282 -7.84 1.48 -12.86
CA ASP A 282 -8.92 2.26 -13.46
C ASP A 282 -10.15 2.43 -12.57
N THR A 283 -10.47 1.40 -11.81
CA THR A 283 -11.73 1.34 -11.06
C THR A 283 -11.55 1.77 -9.60
N VAL A 284 -10.45 1.34 -8.96
CA VAL A 284 -10.27 1.48 -7.50
C VAL A 284 -9.56 2.79 -7.13
N PHE A 285 -8.73 3.35 -8.01
CA PHE A 285 -7.93 4.54 -7.67
C PHE A 285 -8.76 5.80 -7.42
N GLY A 286 -10.00 5.87 -7.92
CA GLY A 286 -10.95 6.93 -7.57
C GLY A 286 -11.53 6.81 -6.15
N ASP A 287 -11.44 5.62 -5.54
CA ASP A 287 -11.97 5.30 -4.21
C ASP A 287 -10.85 5.24 -3.14
N ILE A 288 -9.68 5.85 -3.43
CA ILE A 288 -8.50 5.87 -2.55
C ILE A 288 -8.00 7.31 -2.38
N ALA A 289 -7.64 7.67 -1.15
CA ALA A 289 -6.84 8.87 -0.87
C ALA A 289 -5.49 8.50 -0.26
N THR A 290 -4.42 9.22 -0.65
CA THR A 290 -3.05 8.90 -0.19
C THR A 290 -2.12 10.10 -0.23
N SER A 291 -1.05 10.05 0.60
CA SER A 291 0.11 10.95 0.54
C SER A 291 1.11 10.58 -0.55
N PHE A 292 1.04 9.34 -1.09
CA PHE A 292 2.03 8.87 -2.05
C PHE A 292 2.08 9.69 -3.33
N SER A 293 3.29 10.06 -3.74
CA SER A 293 3.53 10.60 -5.07
C SER A 293 3.31 9.54 -6.17
N ASN A 294 3.17 9.99 -7.41
CA ASN A 294 3.10 9.06 -8.55
C ASN A 294 4.34 8.16 -8.65
N ALA A 295 5.52 8.70 -8.31
CA ALA A 295 6.78 7.96 -8.33
C ALA A 295 6.79 6.84 -7.27
N ASP A 296 6.27 7.14 -6.06
CA ASP A 296 6.13 6.14 -4.99
C ASP A 296 5.21 4.99 -5.40
N LEU A 297 4.03 5.33 -5.94
CA LEU A 297 3.06 4.32 -6.38
C LEU A 297 3.61 3.43 -7.49
N ILE A 298 4.32 4.01 -8.46
CA ILE A 298 5.00 3.24 -9.51
C ILE A 298 6.08 2.33 -8.92
N SER A 299 6.87 2.84 -7.96
CA SER A 299 7.91 2.06 -7.30
C SER A 299 7.34 0.88 -6.50
N LEU A 300 6.26 1.12 -5.73
CA LEU A 300 5.57 0.08 -4.98
C LEU A 300 4.95 -0.97 -5.92
N ALA A 301 4.29 -0.52 -7.00
CA ALA A 301 3.69 -1.42 -7.98
C ALA A 301 4.72 -2.28 -8.72
N ALA A 302 5.90 -1.74 -9.05
CA ALA A 302 6.96 -2.47 -9.71
C ALA A 302 7.51 -3.64 -8.87
N GLN A 303 7.37 -3.56 -7.55
CA GLN A 303 7.87 -4.55 -6.59
C GLN A 303 6.75 -5.44 -6.02
N ILE A 304 5.53 -5.39 -6.57
CA ILE A 304 4.35 -6.07 -5.99
C ILE A 304 4.56 -7.59 -5.82
N PHE A 305 5.33 -8.21 -6.72
CA PHE A 305 5.61 -9.65 -6.68
C PHE A 305 6.74 -10.04 -5.71
N ASP A 306 7.51 -9.07 -5.22
CA ASP A 306 8.62 -9.29 -4.29
C ASP A 306 8.14 -9.24 -2.83
N TYR A 307 7.01 -8.59 -2.55
CA TYR A 307 6.50 -8.44 -1.19
C TYR A 307 6.01 -9.77 -0.61
N GLN A 308 6.44 -10.05 0.62
CA GLN A 308 6.06 -11.23 1.37
C GLN A 308 5.48 -10.82 2.73
N ILE A 309 4.19 -11.12 2.97
CA ILE A 309 3.58 -10.87 4.27
C ILE A 309 4.06 -11.96 5.25
N THR A 310 4.92 -11.56 6.20
CA THR A 310 5.57 -12.46 7.15
C THR A 310 4.98 -12.37 8.56
N GLY A 311 4.14 -11.37 8.84
CA GLY A 311 3.54 -11.20 10.16
C GLY A 311 2.25 -10.37 10.15
N SER A 312 1.35 -10.73 11.07
CA SER A 312 0.07 -10.05 11.28
C SER A 312 -0.29 -10.08 12.77
N ALA A 313 -0.57 -8.91 13.36
CA ALA A 313 -0.89 -8.77 14.79
C ALA A 313 -1.97 -7.72 15.05
N GLY A 314 -2.49 -7.70 16.28
CA GLY A 314 -3.36 -6.63 16.78
C GLY A 314 -2.73 -5.93 17.97
N PHE A 315 -2.86 -4.61 18.03
CA PHE A 315 -2.40 -3.76 19.12
C PHE A 315 -3.59 -3.17 19.91
N PRO A 316 -3.55 -3.17 21.23
CA PRO A 316 -2.47 -3.64 22.12
C PRO A 316 -2.37 -5.18 22.16
N PHE A 317 -1.16 -5.70 22.41
CA PHE A 317 -0.90 -7.13 22.58
C PHE A 317 -1.46 -7.62 23.94
N SER A 318 -1.13 -6.90 25.02
CA SER A 318 -1.69 -7.10 26.36
C SER A 318 -2.68 -5.98 26.65
N LYS A 319 -3.92 -6.34 26.93
CA LYS A 319 -5.05 -5.40 26.97
C LYS A 319 -6.14 -5.84 27.92
N ASN A 320 -6.95 -4.87 28.35
CA ASN A 320 -8.23 -5.12 29.02
C ASN A 320 -9.27 -4.11 28.56
N THR A 321 -10.54 -4.34 28.89
CA THR A 321 -11.66 -3.47 28.47
C THR A 321 -12.32 -2.84 29.71
N ILE A 322 -12.57 -1.54 29.65
CA ILE A 322 -13.24 -0.79 30.72
C ILE A 322 -14.16 0.27 30.15
N THR A 323 -15.22 0.61 30.89
CA THR A 323 -16.09 1.74 30.55
C THR A 323 -15.64 2.98 31.33
N LEU A 324 -15.19 4.02 30.62
CA LEU A 324 -14.68 5.26 31.17
C LEU A 324 -15.67 6.42 31.01
N GLY A 325 -16.70 6.47 31.84
CA GLY A 325 -17.68 7.55 31.90
C GLY A 325 -18.24 7.90 30.49
N SER A 326 -18.14 9.16 30.08
CA SER A 326 -18.62 9.64 28.77
C SER A 326 -17.81 9.14 27.56
N LYS A 327 -16.63 8.51 27.79
CA LYS A 327 -15.80 7.94 26.70
C LYS A 327 -16.31 6.56 26.23
N GLY A 328 -17.23 5.94 27.03
CA GLY A 328 -17.79 4.62 26.74
C GLY A 328 -16.79 3.48 27.01
N SER A 329 -17.06 2.32 26.44
CA SER A 329 -16.16 1.16 26.53
C SER A 329 -14.90 1.40 25.69
N VAL A 330 -13.73 1.27 26.31
CA VAL A 330 -12.41 1.44 25.67
C VAL A 330 -11.56 0.19 25.85
N VAL A 331 -10.62 -0.02 24.94
CA VAL A 331 -9.56 -1.02 25.05
C VAL A 331 -8.32 -0.34 25.65
N ALA A 332 -7.96 -0.72 26.86
CA ALA A 332 -6.81 -0.17 27.55
C ALA A 332 -5.58 -1.07 27.36
N PRO A 333 -4.43 -0.53 26.90
CA PRO A 333 -3.17 -1.28 26.95
C PRO A 333 -2.76 -1.55 28.41
N CYS A 334 -2.28 -2.75 28.71
CA CYS A 334 -1.79 -3.17 30.01
C CYS A 334 -0.28 -3.46 29.97
N THR A 335 0.66 -2.53 29.93
CA THR A 335 0.58 -1.08 29.87
C THR A 335 0.88 -0.56 28.46
N LEU A 336 0.80 0.77 28.19
CA LEU A 336 1.20 1.27 26.86
C LEU A 336 2.69 1.03 26.62
N GLU A 337 3.54 1.31 27.61
CA GLU A 337 4.99 1.13 27.53
C GLU A 337 5.39 -0.29 27.11
N THR A 338 4.88 -1.33 27.80
CA THR A 338 5.19 -2.72 27.48
C THR A 338 4.66 -3.14 26.11
N ASN A 339 3.48 -2.65 25.73
CA ASN A 339 2.87 -2.91 24.42
C ASN A 339 3.66 -2.28 23.28
N VAL A 340 4.24 -1.08 23.46
CA VAL A 340 5.06 -0.43 22.45
C VAL A 340 6.41 -1.12 22.28
N ILE A 341 7.00 -1.65 23.35
CA ILE A 341 8.20 -2.51 23.27
C ILE A 341 7.92 -3.74 22.38
N GLU A 342 6.81 -4.45 22.64
CA GLU A 342 6.44 -5.61 21.81
C GLU A 342 6.08 -5.19 20.36
N LEU A 343 5.52 -3.99 20.15
CA LEU A 343 5.23 -3.46 18.83
C LEU A 343 6.52 -3.23 18.01
N HIS A 344 7.53 -2.59 18.58
CA HIS A 344 8.81 -2.36 17.91
C HIS A 344 9.55 -3.66 17.60
N LYS A 345 9.52 -4.62 18.54
CA LYS A 345 10.03 -5.97 18.31
C LYS A 345 9.29 -6.68 17.16
N PHE A 346 7.96 -6.57 17.12
CA PHE A 346 7.16 -7.17 16.05
C PHE A 346 7.41 -6.50 14.70
N LEU A 347 7.30 -5.16 14.61
CA LEU A 347 7.36 -4.45 13.33
C LEU A 347 8.77 -4.42 12.74
N TYR A 348 9.79 -4.14 13.60
CA TYR A 348 11.14 -3.80 13.17
C TYR A 348 12.19 -4.84 13.58
N ASN A 349 11.81 -5.92 14.27
CA ASN A 349 12.74 -6.85 14.94
C ASN A 349 13.69 -6.13 15.95
N ASN A 350 13.27 -4.97 16.47
CA ASN A 350 14.07 -4.19 17.41
C ASN A 350 13.83 -4.68 18.85
N THR A 351 14.77 -5.47 19.36
CA THR A 351 14.74 -5.99 20.74
C THR A 351 15.36 -5.04 21.76
N GLU A 352 16.09 -4.02 21.30
CA GLU A 352 16.80 -3.05 22.14
C GLU A 352 16.04 -1.71 22.25
N TYR A 353 14.80 -1.65 21.74
CA TYR A 353 14.00 -0.44 21.80
C TYR A 353 13.70 -0.01 23.23
N VAL A 354 13.87 1.29 23.49
CA VAL A 354 13.54 1.94 24.77
C VAL A 354 12.50 3.03 24.52
N PRO A 355 11.35 2.99 25.22
CA PRO A 355 10.29 3.98 25.06
C PRO A 355 10.71 5.41 25.39
N SER A 356 10.21 6.37 24.59
CA SER A 356 10.37 7.81 24.81
C SER A 356 9.71 8.27 26.10
N SER A 357 10.02 9.49 26.53
CA SER A 357 9.35 10.13 27.67
C SER A 357 7.85 10.31 27.43
N THR A 358 7.45 10.57 26.18
CA THR A 358 6.04 10.70 25.78
C THR A 358 5.28 9.39 25.95
N VAL A 359 5.81 8.26 25.45
CA VAL A 359 5.18 6.94 25.62
C VAL A 359 5.04 6.60 27.11
N LYS A 360 6.09 6.84 27.93
CA LYS A 360 6.06 6.61 29.37
C LYS A 360 5.01 7.47 30.06
N ALA A 361 4.92 8.75 29.72
CA ALA A 361 3.92 9.66 30.28
C ALA A 361 2.50 9.25 29.92
N ASN A 362 2.27 8.86 28.65
CA ASN A 362 0.98 8.36 28.18
C ASN A 362 0.62 7.03 28.85
N SER A 363 1.60 6.14 29.07
CA SER A 363 1.40 4.89 29.81
C SER A 363 0.91 5.15 31.23
N MET A 364 1.62 5.99 31.99
CA MET A 364 1.22 6.37 33.35
C MET A 364 -0.19 7.01 33.40
N LYS A 365 -0.54 7.82 32.39
CA LYS A 365 -1.86 8.43 32.30
C LYS A 365 -2.96 7.39 32.09
N ILE A 366 -2.72 6.43 31.17
CA ILE A 366 -3.65 5.34 30.89
C ILE A 366 -3.83 4.46 32.15
N GLU A 367 -2.74 4.07 32.80
CA GLU A 367 -2.77 3.32 34.06
C GLU A 367 -3.57 4.06 35.15
N THR A 368 -3.35 5.37 35.29
CA THR A 368 -4.09 6.20 36.25
C THR A 368 -5.59 6.26 35.94
N ASP A 369 -5.96 6.40 34.66
CA ASP A 369 -7.35 6.52 34.23
C ASP A 369 -8.12 5.19 34.30
N THR A 370 -7.42 4.05 34.06
CA THR A 370 -8.05 2.74 33.92
C THR A 370 -7.85 1.84 35.14
N GLY A 371 -6.80 2.08 35.92
CA GLY A 371 -6.38 1.22 37.03
C GLY A 371 -5.69 -0.08 36.59
N PHE A 372 -5.39 -0.26 35.28
CA PHE A 372 -4.75 -1.47 34.77
C PHE A 372 -3.24 -1.32 34.68
N GLY A 373 -2.51 -2.26 35.25
CA GLY A 373 -1.06 -2.40 35.18
C GLY A 373 -0.64 -3.56 34.24
N PRO A 374 0.68 -3.91 34.25
CA PRO A 374 1.25 -4.87 33.30
C PRO A 374 0.73 -6.31 33.45
N ASN A 375 0.16 -6.66 34.61
CA ASN A 375 -0.34 -8.01 34.89
C ASN A 375 -1.87 -8.16 34.71
N ASP A 376 -2.56 -7.10 34.31
CA ASP A 376 -4.03 -7.09 34.21
C ASP A 376 -4.53 -7.43 32.83
N GLY A 377 -3.63 -7.71 31.87
CA GLY A 377 -3.96 -7.97 30.49
C GLY A 377 -4.19 -9.45 30.16
N TYR A 378 -4.89 -9.67 29.04
CA TYR A 378 -5.09 -10.97 28.41
C TYR A 378 -4.70 -10.90 26.91
#